data_f84c208fe39d94562d9828db89943109
#
_entry.id   f84c208fe39d94562d9828db89943109
#
_cell.length_a   1.000
_cell.length_b   1.000
_cell.length_c   1.000
_cell.angle_alpha   90.00
_cell.angle_beta   90.00
_cell.angle_gamma   90.00
#
_symmetry.space_group_name_H-M   'P 1'
#
loop_
_entity.id
_entity.type
_entity.pdbx_description
1 polymer ?
#
loop_
_entity_poly.entity_id
_entity_poly.type
_entity_poly.pdbx_seq_one_letter_code
_entity_poly.pdbx_strand_id
1 'polypeptide(L)'
;MAAGKHAITTRPIDVTDGVTADAALGPVPARWDADRAVTVMFGEHYRALVRMAALLVGDVATAEAIVQESFVAMHGAWRRLRDSDKALPYLRQCLVNRSRSVLRHRIVIGRNRSKPKPGLPRAERQALPLPEHAVVGALRALPLRQREALVLTYYGGLTEAQAASAMGISPGAVKSHLGRAVEALRAVLGTET
;
A
#
# COMPACT_ATOMS: atom_id res chain seq x y z
N MET A 1 -4.76 24.44 -25.49
CA MET A 1 -5.24 23.22 -24.82
C MET A 1 -4.06 22.27 -24.65
N ALA A 2 -3.40 22.29 -23.52
CA ALA A 2 -2.25 21.42 -23.25
C ALA A 2 -2.63 20.45 -22.13
N ALA A 3 -2.79 19.19 -22.50
CA ALA A 3 -3.00 18.09 -21.56
C ALA A 3 -1.67 17.81 -20.83
N GLY A 4 -1.58 18.25 -19.57
CA GLY A 4 -0.44 17.98 -18.72
C GLY A 4 -0.35 16.49 -18.40
N LYS A 5 0.53 15.77 -19.07
CA LYS A 5 0.96 14.43 -18.68
C LYS A 5 1.74 14.55 -17.38
N HIS A 6 1.10 14.26 -16.25
CA HIS A 6 1.80 14.10 -14.98
C HIS A 6 2.57 12.77 -15.04
N ALA A 7 3.81 12.85 -15.46
CA ALA A 7 4.77 11.76 -15.32
C ALA A 7 4.96 11.48 -13.82
N ILE A 8 4.50 10.31 -13.36
CA ILE A 8 4.79 9.81 -12.02
C ILE A 8 6.28 9.46 -12.04
N THR A 9 7.12 10.35 -11.54
CA THR A 9 8.54 10.10 -11.37
C THR A 9 8.71 9.04 -10.27
N THR A 10 8.77 7.79 -10.69
CA THR A 10 9.19 6.69 -9.81
C THR A 10 10.70 6.84 -9.63
N ARG A 11 11.14 7.39 -8.48
CA ARG A 11 12.57 7.41 -8.14
C ARG A 11 13.09 5.98 -8.15
N PRO A 12 14.24 5.71 -8.79
CA PRO A 12 14.83 4.38 -8.75
C PRO A 12 15.14 4.01 -7.30
N ILE A 13 14.77 2.78 -6.94
CA ILE A 13 15.06 2.18 -5.65
C ILE A 13 16.50 1.73 -5.68
N ASP A 14 17.31 2.27 -4.79
CA ASP A 14 18.59 1.66 -4.46
C ASP A 14 18.31 0.50 -3.48
N VAL A 15 18.35 -0.73 -3.98
CA VAL A 15 17.92 -1.94 -3.26
C VAL A 15 19.13 -2.69 -2.70
N THR A 16 20.24 -2.00 -2.42
CA THR A 16 21.49 -2.68 -2.07
C THR A 16 21.66 -3.01 -0.60
N ASP A 17 20.80 -2.56 0.34
CA ASP A 17 21.03 -2.86 1.75
C ASP A 17 19.81 -3.50 2.43
N GLY A 18 19.98 -4.71 2.94
CA GLY A 18 19.30 -5.25 4.11
C GLY A 18 18.05 -6.10 3.89
N VAL A 19 18.11 -7.11 3.03
CA VAL A 19 17.08 -8.18 3.02
C VAL A 19 17.61 -9.41 3.74
N THR A 20 17.31 -9.53 5.03
CA THR A 20 17.41 -10.81 5.70
C THR A 20 16.12 -11.60 5.48
N ALA A 21 16.28 -12.83 5.06
CA ALA A 21 15.32 -13.76 4.54
C ALA A 21 14.10 -13.97 5.43
N ASP A 22 12.91 -13.85 4.85
CA ASP A 22 11.69 -14.53 5.31
C ASP A 22 11.77 -16.00 4.81
N ALA A 23 12.06 -16.90 5.73
CA ALA A 23 12.35 -18.30 5.46
C ALA A 23 11.07 -19.12 5.38
N ALA A 24 10.34 -19.07 4.26
CA ALA A 24 9.26 -20.02 3.98
C ALA A 24 9.04 -20.37 2.49
N LEU A 25 9.81 -19.78 1.56
CA LEU A 25 9.75 -20.17 0.15
C LEU A 25 11.16 -20.43 -0.35
N GLY A 26 11.40 -21.63 -0.88
CA GLY A 26 12.69 -22.02 -1.44
C GLY A 26 13.17 -21.02 -2.50
N PRO A 27 14.47 -21.02 -2.82
CA PRO A 27 15.05 -20.04 -3.71
C PRO A 27 14.34 -20.11 -5.07
N VAL A 28 13.69 -18.99 -5.45
CA VAL A 28 13.05 -18.85 -6.75
C VAL A 28 14.13 -18.90 -7.81
N PRO A 29 14.07 -19.79 -8.80
CA PRO A 29 15.13 -19.94 -9.79
C PRO A 29 15.35 -18.63 -10.54
N ALA A 30 16.60 -18.22 -10.68
CA ALA A 30 17.10 -16.96 -11.25
C ALA A 30 16.73 -16.72 -12.75
N ARG A 31 15.72 -17.38 -13.30
CA ARG A 31 15.35 -17.40 -14.71
C ARG A 31 13.85 -17.25 -14.99
N TRP A 32 13.11 -16.58 -14.11
CA TRP A 32 11.74 -16.25 -14.48
C TRP A 32 11.73 -15.10 -15.48
N ASP A 33 10.96 -15.25 -16.56
CA ASP A 33 10.55 -14.12 -17.37
C ASP A 33 9.52 -13.27 -16.61
N ALA A 34 9.22 -12.10 -17.14
CA ALA A 34 8.29 -11.16 -16.49
C ALA A 34 6.89 -11.75 -16.32
N ASP A 35 6.41 -12.52 -17.29
CA ASP A 35 5.06 -13.08 -17.30
C ASP A 35 4.91 -14.15 -16.21
N ARG A 36 5.88 -15.05 -16.11
CA ARG A 36 5.89 -16.07 -15.07
C ARG A 36 6.01 -15.46 -13.67
N ALA A 37 6.87 -14.46 -13.52
CA ALA A 37 7.01 -13.75 -12.25
C ALA A 37 5.71 -13.09 -11.81
N VAL A 38 5.04 -12.39 -12.73
CA VAL A 38 3.73 -11.78 -12.44
C VAL A 38 2.70 -12.84 -12.08
N THR A 39 2.62 -13.95 -12.83
CA THR A 39 1.65 -15.01 -12.57
C THR A 39 1.80 -15.60 -11.17
N VAL A 40 3.04 -15.95 -10.77
CA VAL A 40 3.31 -16.53 -9.45
C VAL A 40 3.04 -15.50 -8.35
N MET A 41 3.61 -14.32 -8.45
CA MET A 41 3.44 -13.27 -7.45
C MET A 41 1.97 -12.84 -7.31
N PHE A 42 1.21 -12.84 -8.40
CA PHE A 42 -0.22 -12.55 -8.37
C PHE A 42 -0.99 -13.64 -7.61
N GLY A 43 -0.74 -14.92 -7.91
CA GLY A 43 -1.39 -16.02 -7.22
C GLY A 43 -1.15 -16.02 -5.70
N GLU A 44 0.08 -15.71 -5.29
CA GLU A 44 0.48 -15.76 -3.89
C GLU A 44 0.09 -14.50 -3.10
N HIS A 45 0.22 -13.31 -3.70
CA HIS A 45 0.20 -12.05 -2.94
C HIS A 45 -0.97 -11.13 -3.26
N TYR A 46 -1.72 -11.34 -4.36
CA TYR A 46 -2.77 -10.42 -4.81
C TYR A 46 -3.77 -10.06 -3.71
N ARG A 47 -4.35 -11.08 -3.06
CA ARG A 47 -5.37 -10.87 -2.02
C ARG A 47 -4.83 -10.10 -0.80
N ALA A 48 -3.61 -10.40 -0.38
CA ALA A 48 -2.97 -9.70 0.74
C ALA A 48 -2.67 -8.24 0.39
N LEU A 49 -2.18 -7.99 -0.82
CA LEU A 49 -1.91 -6.63 -1.30
C LEU A 49 -3.19 -5.81 -1.47
N VAL A 50 -4.30 -6.42 -1.97
CA VAL A 50 -5.60 -5.73 -2.06
C VAL A 50 -6.12 -5.33 -0.69
N ARG A 51 -6.08 -6.25 0.29
CA ARG A 51 -6.49 -5.92 1.67
C ARG A 51 -5.64 -4.81 2.27
N MET A 52 -4.32 -4.86 2.09
CA MET A 52 -3.39 -3.81 2.54
C MET A 52 -3.73 -2.47 1.89
N ALA A 53 -3.93 -2.43 0.57
CA ALA A 53 -4.31 -1.22 -0.15
C ALA A 53 -5.67 -0.68 0.33
N ALA A 54 -6.67 -1.56 0.56
CA ALA A 54 -7.99 -1.17 1.04
C ALA A 54 -7.94 -0.50 2.42
N LEU A 55 -7.07 -0.97 3.33
CA LEU A 55 -6.83 -0.32 4.61
C LEU A 55 -6.21 1.08 4.45
N LEU A 56 -5.38 1.28 3.41
CA LEU A 56 -4.76 2.58 3.13
C LEU A 56 -5.74 3.58 2.49
N VAL A 57 -6.49 3.16 1.45
CA VAL A 57 -7.31 4.08 0.64
C VAL A 57 -8.79 4.13 1.04
N GLY A 58 -9.25 3.12 1.75
CA GLY A 58 -10.59 3.07 2.34
C GLY A 58 -11.68 2.45 1.46
N ASP A 59 -11.37 1.97 0.26
CA ASP A 59 -12.31 1.22 -0.58
C ASP A 59 -11.62 0.14 -1.42
N VAL A 60 -12.37 -0.94 -1.69
CA VAL A 60 -11.85 -2.15 -2.34
C VAL A 60 -11.61 -1.92 -3.82
N ALA A 61 -12.51 -1.26 -4.53
CA ALA A 61 -12.39 -1.06 -5.96
C ALA A 61 -11.13 -0.24 -6.32
N THR A 62 -10.86 0.84 -5.56
CA THR A 62 -9.61 1.60 -5.71
C THR A 62 -8.39 0.76 -5.33
N ALA A 63 -8.50 -0.08 -4.29
CA ALA A 63 -7.41 -0.94 -3.86
C ALA A 63 -7.03 -1.96 -4.94
N GLU A 64 -8.03 -2.60 -5.56
CA GLU A 64 -7.82 -3.53 -6.67
C GLU A 64 -7.12 -2.84 -7.86
N ALA A 65 -7.59 -1.66 -8.25
CA ALA A 65 -6.96 -0.89 -9.32
C ALA A 65 -5.48 -0.56 -9.00
N ILE A 66 -5.20 -0.11 -7.77
CA ILE A 66 -3.84 0.17 -7.31
C ILE A 66 -2.94 -1.08 -7.40
N VAL A 67 -3.45 -2.22 -6.96
CA VAL A 67 -2.69 -3.48 -6.97
C VAL A 67 -2.45 -3.93 -8.41
N GLN A 68 -3.47 -3.93 -9.27
CA GLN A 68 -3.32 -4.28 -10.69
C GLN A 68 -2.27 -3.41 -11.38
N GLU A 69 -2.34 -2.09 -11.20
CA GLU A 69 -1.35 -1.18 -11.74
C GLU A 69 0.05 -1.40 -11.16
N SER A 70 0.17 -1.85 -9.90
CA SER A 70 1.45 -2.18 -9.29
C SER A 70 2.07 -3.43 -9.93
N PHE A 71 1.26 -4.43 -10.29
CA PHE A 71 1.73 -5.59 -11.05
C PHE A 71 2.16 -5.22 -12.47
N VAL A 72 1.42 -4.34 -13.15
CA VAL A 72 1.84 -3.81 -14.47
C VAL A 72 3.19 -3.09 -14.36
N ALA A 73 3.38 -2.27 -13.33
CA ALA A 73 4.65 -1.60 -13.09
C ALA A 73 5.79 -2.59 -12.78
N MET A 74 5.53 -3.65 -12.01
CA MET A 74 6.50 -4.71 -11.74
C MET A 74 6.90 -5.44 -13.01
N HIS A 75 5.92 -5.81 -13.86
CA HIS A 75 6.20 -6.43 -15.16
C HIS A 75 7.15 -5.57 -15.99
N GLY A 76 6.86 -4.29 -16.16
CA GLY A 76 7.72 -3.36 -16.90
C GLY A 76 9.11 -3.13 -16.25
N ALA A 77 9.21 -3.31 -14.94
CA ALA A 77 10.47 -3.16 -14.21
C ALA A 77 11.28 -4.46 -14.09
N TRP A 78 10.73 -5.61 -14.50
CA TRP A 78 11.31 -6.94 -14.25
C TRP A 78 12.76 -7.07 -14.72
N ARG A 79 13.08 -6.55 -15.90
CA ARG A 79 14.45 -6.57 -16.43
C ARG A 79 15.47 -5.88 -15.53
N ARG A 80 15.05 -4.91 -14.72
CA ARG A 80 15.88 -4.16 -13.77
C ARG A 80 15.92 -4.82 -12.40
N LEU A 81 14.80 -5.42 -11.99
CA LEU A 81 14.69 -6.12 -10.71
C LEU A 81 15.59 -7.36 -10.66
N ARG A 82 15.67 -8.11 -11.77
CA ARG A 82 16.52 -9.30 -11.99
C ARG A 82 16.47 -10.38 -10.90
N ASP A 83 15.64 -10.18 -9.90
CA ASP A 83 15.60 -10.97 -8.68
C ASP A 83 14.16 -11.01 -8.16
N SER A 84 13.64 -12.22 -7.96
CA SER A 84 12.30 -12.47 -7.43
C SER A 84 12.15 -11.94 -6.01
N ASP A 85 13.21 -11.97 -5.21
CA ASP A 85 13.19 -11.53 -3.81
C ASP A 85 12.95 -10.01 -3.72
N LYS A 86 13.26 -9.28 -4.78
CA LYS A 86 12.99 -7.84 -4.91
C LYS A 86 11.59 -7.52 -5.41
N ALA A 87 10.85 -8.49 -5.93
CA ALA A 87 9.53 -8.27 -6.53
C ALA A 87 8.48 -7.83 -5.49
N LEU A 88 8.37 -8.53 -4.37
CA LEU A 88 7.42 -8.19 -3.33
C LEU A 88 7.72 -6.85 -2.63
N PRO A 89 8.97 -6.54 -2.24
CA PRO A 89 9.34 -5.19 -1.79
C PRO A 89 8.97 -4.10 -2.81
N TYR A 90 9.21 -4.33 -4.09
CA TYR A 90 8.85 -3.40 -5.16
C TYR A 90 7.33 -3.19 -5.26
N LEU A 91 6.55 -4.27 -5.24
CA LEU A 91 5.08 -4.19 -5.25
C LEU A 91 4.56 -3.39 -4.05
N ARG A 92 5.07 -3.64 -2.85
CA ARG A 92 4.70 -2.91 -1.63
C ARG A 92 5.01 -1.42 -1.74
N GLN A 93 6.15 -1.06 -2.29
CA GLN A 93 6.51 0.33 -2.53
C GLN A 93 5.60 0.99 -3.59
N CYS A 94 5.33 0.32 -4.70
CA CYS A 94 4.38 0.80 -5.71
C CYS A 94 3.00 1.04 -5.10
N LEU A 95 2.50 0.09 -4.29
CA LEU A 95 1.23 0.17 -3.61
C LEU A 95 1.16 1.40 -2.69
N VAL A 96 2.16 1.63 -1.84
CA VAL A 96 2.22 2.80 -0.96
C VAL A 96 2.24 4.10 -1.75
N ASN A 97 3.07 4.20 -2.79
CA ASN A 97 3.19 5.40 -3.61
C ASN A 97 1.89 5.72 -4.37
N ARG A 98 1.23 4.70 -4.94
CA ARG A 98 -0.04 4.85 -5.65
C ARG A 98 -1.17 5.22 -4.70
N SER A 99 -1.24 4.58 -3.53
CA SER A 99 -2.22 4.94 -2.48
C SER A 99 -2.09 6.42 -2.09
N ARG A 100 -0.87 6.92 -1.91
CA ARG A 100 -0.61 8.36 -1.64
C ARG A 100 -1.09 9.25 -2.78
N SER A 101 -0.83 8.85 -4.02
CA SER A 101 -1.24 9.62 -5.20
C SER A 101 -2.77 9.74 -5.28
N VAL A 102 -3.48 8.62 -5.10
CA VAL A 102 -4.94 8.58 -5.10
C VAL A 102 -5.52 9.45 -3.98
N LEU A 103 -4.99 9.33 -2.76
CA LEU A 103 -5.48 10.12 -1.62
C LEU A 103 -5.22 11.62 -1.80
N ARG A 104 -4.06 12.01 -2.34
CA ARG A 104 -3.77 13.41 -2.68
C ARG A 104 -4.74 13.94 -3.74
N HIS A 105 -5.02 13.15 -4.78
CA HIS A 105 -5.96 13.52 -5.83
C HIS A 105 -7.38 13.72 -5.28
N ARG A 106 -7.84 12.84 -4.38
CA ARG A 106 -9.13 12.98 -3.69
C ARG A 106 -9.23 14.29 -2.88
N ILE A 107 -8.14 14.68 -2.20
CA ILE A 107 -8.10 15.95 -1.44
C ILE A 107 -8.21 17.14 -2.39
N VAL A 108 -7.49 17.12 -3.51
CA VAL A 108 -7.53 18.22 -4.51
C VAL A 108 -8.92 18.33 -5.13
N ILE A 109 -9.53 17.22 -5.55
CA ILE A 109 -10.89 17.22 -6.10
C ILE A 109 -11.91 17.67 -5.04
N GLY A 110 -11.77 17.19 -3.79
CA GLY A 110 -12.65 17.58 -2.69
C GLY A 110 -12.59 19.07 -2.37
N ARG A 111 -11.41 19.70 -2.52
CA ARG A 111 -11.24 21.15 -2.36
C ARG A 111 -11.85 21.96 -3.51
N ASN A 112 -11.84 21.41 -4.74
CA ASN A 112 -12.41 22.08 -5.92
C ASN A 112 -13.91 21.83 -6.09
N ARG A 113 -14.49 20.87 -5.39
CA ARG A 113 -15.93 20.64 -5.36
C ARG A 113 -16.55 21.43 -4.22
N SER A 114 -17.01 22.64 -4.51
CA SER A 114 -17.99 23.35 -3.67
C SER A 114 -19.27 22.50 -3.59
N LYS A 115 -19.56 21.99 -2.37
CA LYS A 115 -20.75 21.23 -1.93
C LYS A 115 -20.90 19.80 -2.47
N PRO A 116 -21.09 18.81 -1.59
CA PRO A 116 -21.44 17.46 -1.99
C PRO A 116 -22.85 17.47 -2.60
N LYS A 117 -23.01 16.98 -3.83
CA LYS A 117 -24.32 16.60 -4.36
C LYS A 117 -24.79 15.38 -3.56
N PRO A 118 -26.01 15.43 -2.96
CA PRO A 118 -26.59 14.24 -2.36
C PRO A 118 -26.99 13.27 -3.45
N GLY A 119 -26.61 11.99 -3.29
CA GLY A 119 -27.24 10.90 -4.00
C GLY A 119 -26.50 10.36 -5.23
N LEU A 120 -25.48 9.55 -4.99
CA LEU A 120 -25.28 8.34 -5.78
C LEU A 120 -25.54 7.15 -4.87
N PRO A 121 -26.28 6.12 -5.34
CA PRO A 121 -26.56 4.92 -4.54
C PRO A 121 -25.23 4.32 -4.08
N ARG A 122 -25.21 3.95 -2.82
CA ARG A 122 -24.15 3.19 -2.19
C ARG A 122 -24.17 1.81 -2.84
N ALA A 123 -23.47 1.68 -3.98
CA ALA A 123 -23.28 0.39 -4.63
C ALA A 123 -22.81 -0.59 -3.56
N GLU A 124 -23.52 -1.71 -3.48
CA GLU A 124 -23.30 -2.81 -2.55
C GLU A 124 -21.81 -3.10 -2.49
N ARG A 125 -21.21 -2.72 -1.35
CA ARG A 125 -19.85 -3.09 -1.04
C ARG A 125 -19.86 -4.59 -0.81
N GLN A 126 -19.45 -5.35 -1.80
CA GLN A 126 -19.01 -6.72 -1.56
C GLN A 126 -17.89 -6.63 -0.54
N ALA A 127 -18.27 -6.87 0.71
CA ALA A 127 -17.39 -6.77 1.84
C ALA A 127 -16.44 -7.96 1.79
N LEU A 128 -15.19 -7.69 1.40
CA LEU A 128 -14.12 -8.44 2.05
C LEU A 128 -14.35 -8.27 3.55
N PRO A 129 -14.32 -9.35 4.36
CA PRO A 129 -14.46 -9.22 5.80
C PRO A 129 -13.27 -8.40 6.33
N LEU A 130 -13.45 -7.09 6.35
CA LEU A 130 -12.56 -6.19 7.06
C LEU A 130 -12.95 -6.31 8.53
N PRO A 131 -11.97 -6.41 9.46
CA PRO A 131 -12.28 -6.45 10.87
C PRO A 131 -13.12 -5.23 11.25
N GLU A 132 -14.08 -5.45 12.07
CA GLU A 132 -15.07 -4.57 12.67
C GLU A 132 -15.03 -3.09 12.27
N HIS A 133 -16.15 -2.54 11.87
CA HIS A 133 -16.28 -1.18 11.29
C HIS A 133 -15.62 -0.07 12.13
N ALA A 134 -15.51 -0.23 13.45
CA ALA A 134 -14.86 0.70 14.36
C ALA A 134 -13.35 0.81 14.10
N VAL A 135 -12.63 -0.31 14.00
CA VAL A 135 -11.16 -0.33 13.76
C VAL A 135 -10.81 0.27 12.41
N VAL A 136 -11.58 -0.05 11.36
CA VAL A 136 -11.38 0.53 10.02
C VAL A 136 -11.66 2.04 10.03
N GLY A 137 -12.66 2.48 10.77
CA GLY A 137 -12.96 3.89 11.00
C GLY A 137 -11.82 4.62 11.68
N ALA A 138 -11.31 4.05 12.78
CA ALA A 138 -10.18 4.60 13.54
C ALA A 138 -8.90 4.65 12.70
N LEU A 139 -8.61 3.60 11.91
CA LEU A 139 -7.49 3.60 10.97
C LEU A 139 -7.60 4.72 9.93
N ARG A 140 -8.80 4.97 9.41
CA ARG A 140 -9.04 6.04 8.42
C ARG A 140 -8.86 7.44 9.00
N ALA A 141 -9.12 7.61 10.29
CA ALA A 141 -8.92 8.88 10.99
C ALA A 141 -7.44 9.21 11.22
N LEU A 142 -6.55 8.21 11.20
CA LEU A 142 -5.12 8.45 11.36
C LEU A 142 -4.54 9.31 10.23
N PRO A 143 -3.57 10.19 10.53
CA PRO A 143 -2.72 10.81 9.51
C PRO A 143 -2.08 9.75 8.61
N LEU A 144 -1.98 10.05 7.31
CA LEU A 144 -1.59 9.07 6.29
C LEU A 144 -0.29 8.30 6.64
N ARG A 145 0.75 9.00 7.09
CA ARG A 145 2.03 8.36 7.44
C ARG A 145 1.94 7.41 8.64
N GLN A 146 1.10 7.74 9.60
CA GLN A 146 0.83 6.88 10.76
C GLN A 146 0.05 5.63 10.33
N ARG A 147 -0.95 5.80 9.48
CA ARG A 147 -1.72 4.67 8.91
C ARG A 147 -0.83 3.76 8.07
N GLU A 148 0.05 4.31 7.21
CA GLU A 148 1.01 3.54 6.42
C GLU A 148 1.93 2.71 7.31
N ALA A 149 2.55 3.32 8.31
CA ALA A 149 3.44 2.62 9.24
C ALA A 149 2.71 1.46 9.93
N LEU A 150 1.52 1.71 10.44
CA LEU A 150 0.73 0.71 11.17
C LEU A 150 0.27 -0.43 10.24
N VAL A 151 -0.29 -0.11 9.07
CA VAL A 151 -0.77 -1.13 8.13
C VAL A 151 0.39 -1.99 7.61
N LEU A 152 1.54 -1.40 7.30
CA LEU A 152 2.69 -2.15 6.80
C LEU A 152 3.29 -3.07 7.86
N THR A 153 3.40 -2.61 9.10
CA THR A 153 4.03 -3.42 10.17
C THR A 153 3.08 -4.44 10.78
N TYR A 154 1.90 -4.03 11.25
CA TYR A 154 0.99 -4.93 11.96
C TYR A 154 0.17 -5.82 11.02
N TYR A 155 -0.31 -5.26 9.90
CA TYR A 155 -1.10 -6.05 8.96
C TYR A 155 -0.24 -6.74 7.90
N GLY A 156 0.76 -6.03 7.38
CA GLY A 156 1.68 -6.53 6.36
C GLY A 156 2.82 -7.39 6.90
N GLY A 157 3.00 -7.45 8.24
CA GLY A 157 4.08 -8.22 8.87
C GLY A 157 5.49 -7.73 8.53
N LEU A 158 5.63 -6.46 8.10
CA LEU A 158 6.92 -5.89 7.73
C LEU A 158 7.71 -5.49 8.98
N THR A 159 9.01 -5.72 8.94
CA THR A 159 9.94 -5.10 9.89
C THR A 159 9.96 -3.58 9.70
N GLU A 160 10.43 -2.83 10.71
CA GLU A 160 10.58 -1.37 10.60
C GLU A 160 11.45 -0.97 9.39
N ALA A 161 12.51 -1.73 9.10
CA ALA A 161 13.38 -1.50 7.96
C ALA A 161 12.66 -1.72 6.62
N GLN A 162 11.89 -2.81 6.49
CA GLN A 162 11.09 -3.08 5.30
C GLN A 162 9.99 -2.04 5.10
N ALA A 163 9.30 -1.64 6.16
CA ALA A 163 8.30 -0.58 6.12
C ALA A 163 8.94 0.77 5.74
N ALA A 164 10.12 1.08 6.26
CA ALA A 164 10.90 2.27 5.90
C ALA A 164 11.22 2.31 4.40
N SER A 165 11.71 1.20 3.86
CA SER A 165 11.96 1.04 2.41
C SER A 165 10.67 1.27 1.59
N ALA A 166 9.57 0.62 1.96
CA ALA A 166 8.28 0.78 1.27
C ALA A 166 7.74 2.22 1.37
N MET A 167 7.94 2.89 2.49
CA MET A 167 7.47 4.26 2.74
C MET A 167 8.43 5.33 2.19
N GLY A 168 9.67 4.99 1.87
CA GLY A 168 10.72 5.94 1.45
C GLY A 168 11.12 6.91 2.56
N ILE A 169 11.28 6.42 3.81
CA ILE A 169 11.69 7.19 5.01
C ILE A 169 12.66 6.37 5.83
N SER A 170 13.23 6.95 6.90
CA SER A 170 14.13 6.21 7.80
C SER A 170 13.35 5.25 8.75
N PRO A 171 13.99 4.16 9.23
CA PRO A 171 13.39 3.27 10.23
C PRO A 171 12.96 4.00 11.51
N GLY A 172 13.77 4.95 11.99
CA GLY A 172 13.41 5.78 13.15
C GLY A 172 12.15 6.62 12.93
N ALA A 173 11.92 7.11 11.70
CA ALA A 173 10.69 7.81 11.36
C ALA A 173 9.48 6.85 11.35
N VAL A 174 9.65 5.59 10.86
CA VAL A 174 8.61 4.56 10.95
C VAL A 174 8.23 4.30 12.40
N LYS A 175 9.21 4.07 13.26
CA LYS A 175 9.00 3.86 14.71
C LYS A 175 8.22 5.02 15.35
N SER A 176 8.59 6.26 15.03
CA SER A 176 7.88 7.45 15.52
C SER A 176 6.43 7.52 15.03
N HIS A 177 6.19 7.23 13.75
CA HIS A 177 4.84 7.19 13.20
C HIS A 177 4.00 6.07 13.79
N LEU A 178 4.61 4.92 14.03
CA LEU A 178 3.98 3.76 14.63
C LEU A 178 3.55 4.03 16.07
N GLY A 179 4.42 4.59 16.91
CA GLY A 179 4.11 4.97 18.29
C GLY A 179 2.89 5.89 18.35
N ARG A 180 2.90 6.98 17.55
CA ARG A 180 1.78 7.91 17.50
C ARG A 180 0.48 7.27 16.98
N ALA A 181 0.58 6.35 16.01
CA ALA A 181 -0.57 5.63 15.50
C ALA A 181 -1.23 4.76 16.57
N VAL A 182 -0.42 4.02 17.34
CA VAL A 182 -0.88 3.16 18.42
C VAL A 182 -1.53 3.98 19.54
N GLU A 183 -0.92 5.11 19.92
CA GLU A 183 -1.49 6.03 20.92
C GLU A 183 -2.85 6.58 20.46
N ALA A 184 -2.95 7.04 19.21
CA ALA A 184 -4.19 7.55 18.66
C ALA A 184 -5.30 6.48 18.60
N LEU A 185 -4.96 5.23 18.20
CA LEU A 185 -5.93 4.13 18.20
C LEU A 185 -6.39 3.76 19.62
N ARG A 186 -5.48 3.73 20.59
CA ARG A 186 -5.85 3.48 21.99
C ARG A 186 -6.81 4.54 22.51
N ALA A 187 -6.59 5.81 22.18
CA ALA A 187 -7.48 6.88 22.59
C ALA A 187 -8.90 6.73 22.02
N VAL A 188 -9.02 6.25 20.76
CA VAL A 188 -10.33 6.07 20.11
C VAL A 188 -11.02 4.79 20.59
N LEU A 189 -10.31 3.67 20.64
CA LEU A 189 -10.89 2.36 20.95
C LEU A 189 -11.00 2.11 22.48
N GLY A 190 -10.20 2.79 23.30
CA GLY A 190 -10.28 2.70 24.77
C GLY A 190 -11.39 3.53 25.41
N THR A 191 -12.07 4.37 24.66
CA THR A 191 -13.23 5.16 25.13
C THR A 191 -14.57 4.44 24.93
N GLU A 192 -14.57 3.25 24.32
CA GLU A 192 -15.79 2.46 24.06
C GLU A 192 -16.01 1.34 25.12
N THR A 193 -15.33 1.39 26.28
CA THR A 193 -15.57 0.51 27.44
C THR A 193 -16.23 1.27 28.54
#